data_b4de942396261eff42367d5cedd5ee2b
#
_entry.id   b4de942396261eff42367d5cedd5ee2b
#
_cell.length_a   1.000
_cell.length_b   1.000
_cell.length_c   1.000
_cell.angle_alpha   90.00
_cell.angle_beta   90.00
_cell.angle_gamma   90.00
#
_symmetry.space_group_name_H-M   'P 1'
#
loop_
_entity.id
_entity.type
_entity.pdbx_description
1 polymer ?
#
loop_
_entity_poly.entity_id
_entity_poly.type
_entity_poly.pdbx_seq_one_letter_code
_entity_poly.pdbx_strand_id
1 'polypeptide(L)'
;MCSSEMNLAAAGTMVCILCMALLLSHVCCEMNLLDKYWISWKTEFNKKYNNAGEEVFRRSIWQQNVVEVMKHNKGHHSFTMGTNHLSDMTAEEINAKLNGLRMENVLLDTNKNFKLLSDSPVPDRLDWTEKGLVSPVQNQGMCGSCWAFSAAGALEAQMVKKMGRMVPLSAQNLVDCSVKEGNHGCKGGFMTKAFNYVIHNKGIDSDAFYPYQHKEGLCRYSPQGRAGSCSSFQILPQVNESVLLNTVALIGPVSVGINAKLASFHRYRSGIYTDPLCDPRTVNHAVLVVGYGTEGGQDYWLVKNSWGIAWGEKGYVRMARNRNECGIANFAIFPVV
;
A
#
# COMPACT_ATOMS: atom_id res chain seq x y z
N MET A 1 -0.16 73.76 -17.73
CA MET A 1 -0.88 72.55 -17.29
C MET A 1 -0.52 71.33 -18.15
N CYS A 2 0.76 70.94 -18.24
CA CYS A 2 1.17 69.81 -19.07
C CYS A 2 2.37 69.01 -18.50
N SER A 3 2.71 69.16 -17.22
CA SER A 3 3.86 68.45 -16.61
C SER A 3 3.51 67.45 -15.50
N SER A 4 2.24 67.39 -15.05
CA SER A 4 1.82 66.45 -13.98
C SER A 4 1.32 65.09 -14.49
N GLU A 5 0.78 65.02 -15.70
CA GLU A 5 0.26 63.74 -16.24
C GLU A 5 1.35 62.83 -16.76
N MET A 6 2.48 63.35 -17.24
CA MET A 6 3.62 62.54 -17.69
C MET A 6 4.33 61.81 -16.55
N ASN A 7 4.32 62.34 -15.32
CA ASN A 7 4.97 61.69 -14.17
C ASN A 7 4.16 60.54 -13.58
N LEU A 8 2.83 60.54 -13.68
CA LEU A 8 1.99 59.43 -13.19
C LEU A 8 2.08 58.20 -14.11
N ALA A 9 2.14 58.42 -15.44
CA ALA A 9 2.28 57.32 -16.39
C ALA A 9 3.65 56.63 -16.30
N ALA A 10 4.73 57.41 -16.07
CA ALA A 10 6.07 56.87 -15.84
C ALA A 10 6.20 56.10 -14.52
N ALA A 11 5.54 56.57 -13.46
CA ALA A 11 5.51 55.88 -12.17
C ALA A 11 4.72 54.58 -12.24
N GLY A 12 3.58 54.54 -12.94
CA GLY A 12 2.79 53.30 -13.15
C GLY A 12 3.53 52.25 -13.95
N THR A 13 4.24 52.65 -15.02
CA THR A 13 5.05 51.70 -15.80
C THR A 13 6.25 51.16 -15.01
N MET A 14 6.87 51.97 -14.18
CA MET A 14 8.00 51.54 -13.35
C MET A 14 7.57 50.56 -12.24
N VAL A 15 6.40 50.78 -11.63
CA VAL A 15 5.81 49.84 -10.65
C VAL A 15 5.43 48.52 -11.31
N CYS A 16 4.83 48.53 -12.51
CA CYS A 16 4.53 47.30 -13.26
C CYS A 16 5.79 46.51 -13.65
N ILE A 17 6.86 47.18 -14.05
CA ILE A 17 8.15 46.55 -14.38
C ILE A 17 8.79 45.94 -13.12
N LEU A 18 8.75 46.65 -11.97
CA LEU A 18 9.24 46.09 -10.71
C LEU A 18 8.43 44.90 -10.23
N CYS A 19 7.11 44.94 -10.35
CA CYS A 19 6.23 43.80 -10.01
C CYS A 19 6.50 42.60 -10.93
N MET A 20 6.68 42.82 -12.22
CA MET A 20 7.04 41.74 -13.15
C MET A 20 8.43 41.18 -12.86
N ALA A 21 9.42 42.00 -12.55
CA ALA A 21 10.76 41.54 -12.20
C ALA A 21 10.76 40.76 -10.88
N LEU A 22 9.99 41.16 -9.88
CA LEU A 22 9.80 40.40 -8.63
C LEU A 22 9.08 39.07 -8.85
N LEU A 23 8.07 39.03 -9.70
CA LEU A 23 7.38 37.83 -10.07
C LEU A 23 8.31 36.87 -10.83
N LEU A 24 9.09 37.36 -11.80
CA LEU A 24 10.06 36.58 -12.54
C LEU A 24 11.18 36.05 -11.64
N SER A 25 11.67 36.86 -10.70
CA SER A 25 12.69 36.40 -9.73
C SER A 25 12.13 35.34 -8.77
N HIS A 26 10.87 35.45 -8.35
CA HIS A 26 10.19 34.45 -7.52
C HIS A 26 10.02 33.13 -8.27
N VAL A 27 9.51 33.18 -9.50
CA VAL A 27 9.37 32.01 -10.38
C VAL A 27 10.72 31.35 -10.67
N CYS A 28 11.77 32.14 -10.93
CA CYS A 28 13.13 31.63 -11.16
C CYS A 28 13.72 30.97 -9.89
N CYS A 29 13.42 31.53 -8.71
CA CYS A 29 13.87 30.97 -7.43
C CYS A 29 13.13 29.65 -7.09
N GLU A 30 11.84 29.59 -7.34
CA GLU A 30 11.05 28.36 -7.16
C GLU A 30 11.46 27.25 -8.14
N MET A 31 11.73 27.59 -9.40
CA MET A 31 12.24 26.62 -10.38
C MET A 31 13.59 26.02 -9.93
N ASN A 32 14.51 26.86 -9.44
CA ASN A 32 15.81 26.38 -8.94
C ASN A 32 15.67 25.46 -7.71
N LEU A 33 14.70 25.74 -6.84
CA LEU A 33 14.42 24.90 -5.67
C LEU A 33 13.84 23.54 -6.08
N LEU A 34 12.87 23.53 -7.01
CA LEU A 34 12.29 22.29 -7.53
C LEU A 34 13.31 21.44 -8.28
N ASP A 35 14.26 22.05 -9.02
CA ASP A 35 15.34 21.33 -9.67
C ASP A 35 16.26 20.62 -8.68
N LYS A 36 16.65 21.31 -7.61
CA LYS A 36 17.45 20.70 -6.53
C LYS A 36 16.70 19.56 -5.86
N TYR A 37 15.40 19.75 -5.62
CA TYR A 37 14.57 18.70 -5.00
C TYR A 37 14.39 17.49 -5.93
N TRP A 38 14.18 17.71 -7.25
CA TRP A 38 14.15 16.64 -8.26
C TRP A 38 15.44 15.82 -8.29
N ILE A 39 16.60 16.49 -8.30
CA ILE A 39 17.91 15.84 -8.32
C ILE A 39 18.12 15.02 -7.03
N SER A 40 17.80 15.61 -5.87
CA SER A 40 17.88 14.92 -4.58
C SER A 40 16.99 13.68 -4.54
N TRP A 41 15.72 13.83 -4.96
CA TRP A 41 14.77 12.73 -5.00
C TRP A 41 15.19 11.61 -5.97
N LYS A 42 15.68 11.95 -7.17
CA LYS A 42 16.25 10.94 -8.09
C LYS A 42 17.42 10.18 -7.46
N THR A 43 18.27 10.88 -6.76
CA THR A 43 19.43 10.28 -6.08
C THR A 43 18.98 9.34 -4.96
N GLU A 44 18.06 9.79 -4.11
CA GLU A 44 17.50 9.01 -3.00
C GLU A 44 16.86 7.69 -3.46
N PHE A 45 16.09 7.74 -4.54
CA PHE A 45 15.37 6.57 -5.07
C PHE A 45 16.08 5.90 -6.25
N ASN A 46 17.36 6.24 -6.51
CA ASN A 46 18.18 5.68 -7.60
C ASN A 46 17.45 5.66 -8.96
N LYS A 47 16.76 6.77 -9.30
CA LYS A 47 15.98 6.88 -10.52
C LYS A 47 16.86 7.13 -11.73
N LYS A 48 16.66 6.30 -12.76
CA LYS A 48 17.33 6.41 -14.05
C LYS A 48 16.29 6.26 -15.16
N TYR A 49 16.43 7.04 -16.24
CA TYR A 49 15.51 7.05 -17.36
C TYR A 49 16.28 6.71 -18.64
N ASN A 50 15.61 6.11 -19.63
CA ASN A 50 16.26 5.61 -20.84
C ASN A 50 16.77 6.74 -21.75
N ASN A 51 16.11 7.91 -21.69
CA ASN A 51 16.48 9.08 -22.49
C ASN A 51 15.95 10.38 -21.85
N ALA A 52 16.41 11.51 -22.35
CA ALA A 52 16.04 12.84 -21.87
C ALA A 52 14.52 13.12 -21.98
N GLY A 53 13.85 12.61 -23.02
CA GLY A 53 12.40 12.79 -23.20
C GLY A 53 11.59 12.08 -22.10
N GLU A 54 11.99 10.85 -21.76
CA GLU A 54 11.39 10.13 -20.64
C GLU A 54 11.62 10.87 -19.32
N GLU A 55 12.84 11.37 -19.10
CA GLU A 55 13.15 12.12 -17.87
C GLU A 55 12.30 13.39 -17.74
N VAL A 56 12.11 14.15 -18.81
CA VAL A 56 11.25 15.33 -18.83
C VAL A 56 9.81 14.97 -18.51
N PHE A 57 9.30 13.89 -19.09
CA PHE A 57 7.95 13.38 -18.82
C PHE A 57 7.79 12.96 -17.34
N ARG A 58 8.72 12.16 -16.81
CA ARG A 58 8.70 11.70 -15.41
C ARG A 58 8.82 12.86 -14.41
N ARG A 59 9.64 13.85 -14.75
CA ARG A 59 9.75 15.07 -13.96
C ARG A 59 8.45 15.84 -13.91
N SER A 60 7.71 15.96 -15.02
CA SER A 60 6.42 16.66 -15.05
C SER A 60 5.39 15.99 -14.13
N ILE A 61 5.32 14.65 -14.14
CA ILE A 61 4.45 13.86 -13.23
C ILE A 61 4.88 14.08 -11.78
N TRP A 62 6.17 13.94 -11.49
CA TRP A 62 6.72 14.14 -10.16
C TRP A 62 6.40 15.54 -9.62
N GLN A 63 6.55 16.58 -10.43
CA GLN A 63 6.25 17.96 -10.06
C GLN A 63 4.77 18.14 -9.72
N GLN A 64 3.85 17.60 -10.51
CA GLN A 64 2.42 17.61 -10.22
C GLN A 64 2.12 16.93 -8.88
N ASN A 65 2.73 15.78 -8.65
CA ASN A 65 2.59 15.03 -7.41
C ASN A 65 3.14 15.79 -6.19
N VAL A 66 4.25 16.50 -6.33
CA VAL A 66 4.80 17.39 -5.28
C VAL A 66 3.83 18.52 -4.94
N VAL A 67 3.24 19.15 -5.96
CA VAL A 67 2.25 20.23 -5.76
C VAL A 67 1.03 19.72 -5.01
N GLU A 68 0.51 18.53 -5.35
CA GLU A 68 -0.62 17.90 -4.63
C GLU A 68 -0.26 17.60 -3.17
N VAL A 69 0.93 17.05 -2.92
CA VAL A 69 1.44 16.81 -1.57
C VAL A 69 1.50 18.10 -0.76
N MET A 70 2.06 19.17 -1.34
CA MET A 70 2.15 20.46 -0.68
C MET A 70 0.77 21.06 -0.39
N LYS A 71 -0.17 20.94 -1.34
CA LYS A 71 -1.55 21.41 -1.17
C LYS A 71 -2.26 20.66 -0.05
N HIS A 72 -2.18 19.32 -0.04
CA HIS A 72 -2.78 18.50 0.99
C HIS A 72 -2.23 18.86 2.38
N ASN A 73 -0.91 18.97 2.51
CA ASN A 73 -0.27 19.19 3.80
C ASN A 73 -0.46 20.60 4.38
N LYS A 74 -0.96 21.57 3.58
CA LYS A 74 -1.41 22.88 4.06
C LYS A 74 -2.80 22.82 4.70
N GLY A 75 -3.59 21.78 4.44
CA GLY A 75 -4.92 21.59 5.01
C GLY A 75 -4.88 20.92 6.39
N HIS A 76 -6.06 20.83 7.01
CA HIS A 76 -6.25 20.12 8.27
C HIS A 76 -6.74 18.69 7.98
N HIS A 77 -5.80 17.74 7.87
CA HIS A 77 -6.09 16.34 7.60
C HIS A 77 -5.56 15.46 8.74
N SER A 78 -6.16 14.29 8.94
CA SER A 78 -5.70 13.29 9.91
C SER A 78 -4.42 12.56 9.50
N PHE A 79 -3.96 12.79 8.26
CA PHE A 79 -2.76 12.20 7.71
C PHE A 79 -1.98 13.21 6.86
N THR A 80 -0.71 12.93 6.66
CA THR A 80 0.17 13.70 5.76
C THR A 80 0.51 12.91 4.52
N MET A 81 0.79 13.61 3.44
CA MET A 81 1.34 13.04 2.21
C MET A 81 2.83 13.39 2.07
N GLY A 82 3.55 12.61 1.28
CA GLY A 82 4.96 12.84 0.98
C GLY A 82 5.37 12.24 -0.35
N THR A 83 6.54 12.64 -0.84
CA THR A 83 7.17 11.97 -1.97
C THR A 83 7.80 10.66 -1.53
N ASN A 84 7.71 9.67 -2.40
CA ASN A 84 8.29 8.35 -2.24
C ASN A 84 8.79 7.83 -3.60
N HIS A 85 9.23 6.59 -3.69
CA HIS A 85 9.74 5.99 -4.93
C HIS A 85 8.71 5.87 -6.06
N LEU A 86 7.41 6.11 -5.81
CA LEU A 86 6.34 6.08 -6.82
C LEU A 86 5.98 7.48 -7.34
N SER A 87 6.67 8.52 -6.87
CA SER A 87 6.24 9.91 -7.13
C SER A 87 6.45 10.39 -8.57
N ASP A 88 7.16 9.67 -9.40
CA ASP A 88 7.30 9.90 -10.85
C ASP A 88 6.31 9.09 -11.70
N MET A 89 5.32 8.47 -11.06
CA MET A 89 4.27 7.69 -11.71
C MET A 89 2.91 8.36 -11.58
N THR A 90 2.06 8.18 -12.60
CA THR A 90 0.65 8.57 -12.51
C THR A 90 -0.13 7.59 -11.64
N ALA A 91 -1.30 8.00 -11.14
CA ALA A 91 -2.17 7.10 -10.39
C ALA A 91 -2.61 5.88 -11.22
N GLU A 92 -2.85 6.07 -12.52
CA GLU A 92 -3.22 5.01 -13.46
C GLU A 92 -2.10 3.98 -13.62
N GLU A 93 -0.84 4.44 -13.75
CA GLU A 93 0.32 3.54 -13.83
C GLU A 93 0.49 2.71 -12.55
N ILE A 94 0.33 3.33 -11.39
CA ILE A 94 0.40 2.64 -10.09
C ILE A 94 -0.73 1.61 -9.99
N ASN A 95 -1.96 2.02 -10.30
CA ASN A 95 -3.12 1.13 -10.26
C ASN A 95 -2.97 -0.07 -11.20
N ALA A 96 -2.43 0.15 -12.40
CA ALA A 96 -2.26 -0.92 -13.39
C ALA A 96 -1.14 -1.91 -13.01
N LYS A 97 -0.09 -1.44 -12.33
CA LYS A 97 1.12 -2.23 -12.08
C LYS A 97 1.19 -2.84 -10.68
N LEU A 98 0.64 -2.16 -9.65
CA LEU A 98 0.78 -2.57 -8.26
C LEU A 98 -0.52 -3.14 -7.67
N ASN A 99 -1.69 -2.67 -8.11
CA ASN A 99 -2.98 -3.08 -7.58
C ASN A 99 -3.48 -4.35 -8.27
N GLY A 100 -3.00 -5.50 -7.81
CA GLY A 100 -3.23 -6.80 -8.42
C GLY A 100 -4.30 -7.65 -7.75
N LEU A 101 -5.13 -7.11 -6.83
CA LEU A 101 -6.26 -7.87 -6.29
C LEU A 101 -7.39 -7.91 -7.32
N ARG A 102 -7.75 -9.13 -7.77
CA ARG A 102 -8.82 -9.35 -8.72
C ARG A 102 -10.02 -9.97 -8.03
N MET A 103 -11.06 -9.15 -7.82
CA MET A 103 -12.36 -9.62 -7.35
C MET A 103 -13.10 -10.23 -8.55
N GLU A 104 -12.82 -11.50 -8.84
CA GLU A 104 -13.73 -12.28 -9.68
C GLU A 104 -15.03 -12.51 -8.90
N ASN A 105 -16.16 -12.80 -9.61
CA ASN A 105 -17.47 -13.13 -9.02
C ASN A 105 -17.36 -14.38 -8.12
N VAL A 106 -16.54 -14.30 -7.09
CA VAL A 106 -16.53 -15.27 -6.02
C VAL A 106 -17.82 -15.01 -5.26
N LEU A 107 -18.82 -15.84 -5.50
CA LEU A 107 -19.89 -16.02 -4.53
C LEU A 107 -19.19 -16.46 -3.24
N LEU A 108 -18.79 -15.46 -2.46
CA LEU A 108 -18.21 -15.69 -1.15
C LEU A 108 -19.36 -16.27 -0.31
N ASP A 109 -19.40 -17.59 -0.25
CA ASP A 109 -20.25 -18.30 0.68
C ASP A 109 -19.71 -18.03 2.09
N THR A 110 -19.84 -16.76 2.51
CA THR A 110 -19.28 -16.20 3.75
C THR A 110 -19.96 -16.73 4.99
N ASN A 111 -21.08 -17.47 4.84
CA ASN A 111 -21.94 -17.81 5.97
C ASN A 111 -21.89 -19.27 6.44
N LYS A 112 -21.25 -20.17 5.70
CA LYS A 112 -21.47 -21.59 6.02
C LYS A 112 -20.72 -22.15 7.20
N ASN A 113 -19.62 -21.55 7.69
CA ASN A 113 -18.85 -22.13 8.80
C ASN A 113 -18.02 -21.12 9.63
N PHE A 114 -18.30 -19.81 9.59
CA PHE A 114 -17.60 -18.90 10.47
C PHE A 114 -18.13 -19.07 11.90
N LYS A 115 -17.36 -19.76 12.75
CA LYS A 115 -17.64 -19.83 14.18
C LYS A 115 -17.20 -18.51 14.80
N LEU A 116 -18.17 -17.73 15.29
CA LEU A 116 -17.88 -16.49 16.01
C LEU A 116 -16.82 -16.78 17.08
N LEU A 117 -15.69 -16.09 16.99
CA LEU A 117 -14.68 -16.14 18.04
C LEU A 117 -15.34 -15.54 19.29
N SER A 118 -15.08 -16.16 20.46
CA SER A 118 -15.73 -15.81 21.72
C SER A 118 -15.77 -14.30 21.98
N ASP A 119 -16.78 -13.82 22.70
CA ASP A 119 -16.90 -12.44 23.20
C ASP A 119 -15.83 -12.10 24.27
N SER A 120 -14.66 -12.71 24.18
CA SER A 120 -13.55 -12.43 25.07
C SER A 120 -13.09 -10.98 24.90
N PRO A 121 -12.84 -10.26 26.01
CA PRO A 121 -12.31 -8.90 25.92
C PRO A 121 -11.01 -8.88 25.12
N VAL A 122 -10.91 -7.97 24.16
CA VAL A 122 -9.69 -7.73 23.39
C VAL A 122 -8.98 -6.48 23.93
N PRO A 123 -7.64 -6.39 23.84
CA PRO A 123 -6.91 -5.20 24.30
C PRO A 123 -7.29 -3.98 23.45
N ASP A 124 -7.19 -2.77 24.04
CA ASP A 124 -7.47 -1.51 23.33
C ASP A 124 -6.49 -1.25 22.21
N ARG A 125 -5.25 -1.73 22.33
CA ARG A 125 -4.19 -1.65 21.32
C ARG A 125 -3.53 -3.01 21.14
N LEU A 126 -3.26 -3.34 19.89
CA LEU A 126 -2.49 -4.53 19.53
C LEU A 126 -1.58 -4.23 18.33
N ASP A 127 -0.34 -4.70 18.42
CA ASP A 127 0.64 -4.66 17.34
C ASP A 127 1.40 -6.00 17.27
N TRP A 128 1.12 -6.78 16.25
CA TRP A 128 1.76 -8.08 16.04
C TRP A 128 3.22 -7.97 15.58
N THR A 129 3.66 -6.79 15.11
CA THR A 129 5.07 -6.55 14.77
C THR A 129 5.93 -6.57 16.03
N GLU A 130 5.43 -5.99 17.13
CA GLU A 130 6.10 -6.00 18.45
C GLU A 130 6.16 -7.42 19.05
N LYS A 131 5.30 -8.32 18.61
CA LYS A 131 5.22 -9.72 19.10
C LYS A 131 5.93 -10.73 18.17
N GLY A 132 6.64 -10.26 17.14
CA GLY A 132 7.41 -11.12 16.25
C GLY A 132 6.58 -11.99 15.29
N LEU A 133 5.28 -11.67 15.09
CA LEU A 133 4.42 -12.40 14.17
C LEU A 133 4.42 -11.84 12.74
N VAL A 134 5.15 -10.77 12.48
CA VAL A 134 5.17 -10.08 11.20
C VAL A 134 6.60 -10.03 10.67
N SER A 135 6.81 -10.57 9.47
CA SER A 135 8.09 -10.49 8.77
C SER A 135 8.42 -9.04 8.35
N PRO A 136 9.69 -8.72 8.01
CA PRO A 136 10.06 -7.41 7.47
C PRO A 136 9.21 -7.01 6.27
N VAL A 137 9.04 -5.69 6.08
CA VAL A 137 8.32 -5.14 4.92
C VAL A 137 9.08 -5.45 3.64
N GLN A 138 8.38 -5.99 2.66
CA GLN A 138 8.91 -6.34 1.34
C GLN A 138 8.42 -5.34 0.28
N ASN A 139 9.02 -5.39 -0.92
CA ASN A 139 8.64 -4.57 -2.07
C ASN A 139 8.28 -5.44 -3.26
N GLN A 140 7.00 -5.40 -3.66
CA GLN A 140 6.51 -6.14 -4.83
C GLN A 140 7.04 -5.59 -6.17
N GLY A 141 7.61 -4.38 -6.19
CA GLY A 141 8.06 -3.71 -7.41
C GLY A 141 6.91 -3.49 -8.40
N MET A 142 7.20 -3.56 -9.71
CA MET A 142 6.23 -3.33 -10.78
C MET A 142 5.47 -4.61 -11.17
N CYS A 143 5.11 -5.43 -10.19
CA CYS A 143 4.36 -6.68 -10.34
C CYS A 143 3.11 -6.62 -9.48
N GLY A 144 1.94 -6.89 -10.05
CA GLY A 144 0.64 -6.91 -9.33
C GLY A 144 0.47 -8.10 -8.40
N SER A 145 1.47 -8.36 -7.54
CA SER A 145 1.55 -9.54 -6.66
C SER A 145 1.15 -9.25 -5.20
N CYS A 146 0.49 -8.14 -4.92
CA CYS A 146 0.02 -7.78 -3.57
C CYS A 146 -0.75 -8.92 -2.88
N TRP A 147 -1.56 -9.67 -3.63
CA TRP A 147 -2.30 -10.83 -3.17
C TRP A 147 -1.38 -11.94 -2.62
N ALA A 148 -0.21 -12.13 -3.22
CA ALA A 148 0.77 -13.15 -2.80
C ALA A 148 1.47 -12.73 -1.49
N PHE A 149 1.87 -11.46 -1.37
CA PHE A 149 2.45 -10.93 -0.12
C PHE A 149 1.47 -10.92 1.04
N SER A 150 0.22 -10.53 0.78
CA SER A 150 -0.84 -10.57 1.78
C SER A 150 -1.11 -11.99 2.29
N ALA A 151 -1.22 -12.97 1.38
CA ALA A 151 -1.43 -14.36 1.74
C ALA A 151 -0.22 -14.95 2.49
N ALA A 152 1.00 -14.71 2.00
CA ALA A 152 2.23 -15.16 2.65
C ALA A 152 2.33 -14.61 4.08
N GLY A 153 2.11 -13.30 4.28
CA GLY A 153 2.18 -12.65 5.60
C GLY A 153 1.16 -13.19 6.61
N ALA A 154 -0.06 -13.49 6.18
CA ALA A 154 -1.04 -14.11 7.06
C ALA A 154 -0.64 -15.54 7.46
N LEU A 155 -0.08 -16.31 6.51
CA LEU A 155 0.39 -17.66 6.78
C LEU A 155 1.64 -17.68 7.66
N GLU A 156 2.58 -16.77 7.44
CA GLU A 156 3.75 -16.57 8.30
C GLU A 156 3.37 -16.43 9.77
N ALA A 157 2.39 -15.59 10.06
CA ALA A 157 1.92 -15.37 11.44
C ALA A 157 1.37 -16.65 12.08
N GLN A 158 0.57 -17.44 11.36
CA GLN A 158 0.07 -18.70 11.86
C GLN A 158 1.20 -19.74 12.05
N MET A 159 2.16 -19.74 11.14
CA MET A 159 3.34 -20.62 11.26
C MET A 159 4.22 -20.22 12.45
N VAL A 160 4.39 -18.91 12.75
CA VAL A 160 5.10 -18.48 13.98
C VAL A 160 4.39 -18.99 15.23
N LYS A 161 3.07 -18.89 15.30
CA LYS A 161 2.30 -19.41 16.45
C LYS A 161 2.47 -20.92 16.62
N LYS A 162 2.62 -21.67 15.54
CA LYS A 162 2.81 -23.12 15.56
C LYS A 162 4.26 -23.52 15.84
N MET A 163 5.24 -22.82 15.27
CA MET A 163 6.65 -23.23 15.30
C MET A 163 7.52 -22.43 16.28
N GLY A 164 7.01 -21.33 16.81
CA GLY A 164 7.74 -20.44 17.73
C GLY A 164 8.82 -19.58 17.09
N ARG A 165 8.95 -19.57 15.75
CA ARG A 165 9.97 -18.78 15.04
C ARG A 165 9.44 -18.24 13.72
N MET A 166 9.91 -17.05 13.35
CA MET A 166 9.61 -16.41 12.07
C MET A 166 10.47 -17.03 10.95
N VAL A 167 9.80 -17.48 9.90
CA VAL A 167 10.41 -17.86 8.62
C VAL A 167 9.62 -17.18 7.52
N PRO A 168 10.18 -16.16 6.84
CA PRO A 168 9.51 -15.51 5.72
C PRO A 168 9.18 -16.51 4.62
N LEU A 169 7.94 -16.45 4.11
CA LEU A 169 7.43 -17.35 3.08
C LEU A 169 7.52 -16.69 1.70
N SER A 170 7.75 -17.52 0.68
CA SER A 170 7.99 -17.05 -0.67
C SER A 170 6.72 -16.56 -1.37
N ALA A 171 6.59 -15.25 -1.53
CA ALA A 171 5.60 -14.67 -2.41
C ALA A 171 5.84 -15.07 -3.89
N GLN A 172 7.11 -15.26 -4.30
CA GLN A 172 7.45 -15.74 -5.65
C GLN A 172 6.88 -17.13 -5.92
N ASN A 173 6.95 -18.04 -4.96
CA ASN A 173 6.38 -19.37 -5.08
C ASN A 173 4.86 -19.30 -5.40
N LEU A 174 4.13 -18.39 -4.74
CA LEU A 174 2.71 -18.16 -5.06
C LEU A 174 2.52 -17.57 -6.46
N VAL A 175 3.32 -16.56 -6.83
CA VAL A 175 3.26 -15.89 -8.14
C VAL A 175 3.44 -16.89 -9.28
N ASP A 176 4.44 -17.78 -9.17
CA ASP A 176 4.82 -18.68 -10.26
C ASP A 176 3.97 -19.97 -10.29
N CYS A 177 3.51 -20.47 -9.14
CA CYS A 177 2.97 -21.82 -9.04
C CYS A 177 1.45 -21.91 -8.90
N SER A 178 0.75 -20.84 -8.46
CA SER A 178 -0.70 -20.90 -8.19
C SER A 178 -1.60 -20.60 -9.39
N VAL A 179 -1.08 -20.74 -10.60
CA VAL A 179 -1.81 -20.47 -11.85
C VAL A 179 -2.99 -21.44 -12.04
N LYS A 180 -2.80 -22.73 -11.66
CA LYS A 180 -3.86 -23.75 -11.76
C LYS A 180 -5.06 -23.44 -10.86
N GLU A 181 -4.84 -22.75 -9.75
CA GLU A 181 -5.88 -22.31 -8.85
C GLU A 181 -6.58 -21.01 -9.34
N GLY A 182 -6.10 -20.43 -10.44
CA GLY A 182 -6.69 -19.27 -11.10
C GLY A 182 -6.03 -17.94 -10.73
N ASN A 183 -4.85 -17.92 -10.13
CA ASN A 183 -4.02 -16.73 -10.03
C ASN A 183 -3.30 -16.46 -11.36
N HIS A 184 -2.95 -15.20 -11.59
CA HIS A 184 -2.37 -14.74 -12.86
C HIS A 184 -1.02 -14.01 -12.65
N GLY A 185 -0.21 -14.50 -11.72
CA GLY A 185 1.12 -13.98 -11.46
C GLY A 185 1.14 -12.47 -11.19
N CYS A 186 1.93 -11.72 -11.95
CA CYS A 186 2.00 -10.26 -11.88
C CYS A 186 0.78 -9.54 -12.46
N LYS A 187 -0.10 -10.23 -13.17
CA LYS A 187 -1.35 -9.66 -13.70
C LYS A 187 -2.47 -9.69 -12.67
N GLY A 188 -2.17 -10.18 -11.48
CA GLY A 188 -3.06 -10.18 -10.33
C GLY A 188 -3.51 -11.57 -9.88
N GLY A 189 -4.21 -11.61 -8.77
CA GLY A 189 -4.69 -12.84 -8.16
C GLY A 189 -5.53 -12.58 -6.92
N PHE A 190 -5.72 -13.65 -6.14
CA PHE A 190 -6.61 -13.65 -5.00
C PHE A 190 -6.08 -14.53 -3.86
N MET A 191 -6.22 -14.11 -2.61
CA MET A 191 -5.62 -14.80 -1.46
C MET A 191 -6.21 -16.19 -1.23
N THR A 192 -7.52 -16.40 -1.49
CA THR A 192 -8.12 -17.76 -1.39
C THR A 192 -7.48 -18.76 -2.35
N LYS A 193 -7.19 -18.31 -3.58
CA LYS A 193 -6.51 -19.11 -4.60
C LYS A 193 -5.06 -19.43 -4.19
N ALA A 194 -4.39 -18.46 -3.52
CA ALA A 194 -3.06 -18.69 -2.96
C ALA A 194 -3.09 -19.73 -1.84
N PHE A 195 -4.05 -19.66 -0.91
CA PHE A 195 -4.19 -20.68 0.14
C PHE A 195 -4.60 -22.04 -0.43
N ASN A 196 -5.48 -22.09 -1.43
CA ASN A 196 -5.81 -23.35 -2.12
C ASN A 196 -4.56 -24.01 -2.73
N TYR A 197 -3.68 -23.21 -3.36
CA TYR A 197 -2.40 -23.73 -3.83
C TYR A 197 -1.59 -24.35 -2.69
N VAL A 198 -1.41 -23.64 -1.57
CA VAL A 198 -0.64 -24.14 -0.43
C VAL A 198 -1.23 -25.43 0.13
N ILE A 199 -2.56 -25.55 0.18
CA ILE A 199 -3.28 -26.76 0.62
C ILE A 199 -3.03 -27.91 -0.34
N HIS A 200 -3.28 -27.72 -1.63
CA HIS A 200 -3.14 -28.77 -2.65
C HIS A 200 -1.67 -29.22 -2.82
N ASN A 201 -0.75 -28.25 -2.80
CA ASN A 201 0.70 -28.50 -2.89
C ASN A 201 1.29 -29.07 -1.59
N LYS A 202 0.52 -29.06 -0.49
CA LYS A 202 0.94 -29.47 0.86
C LYS A 202 2.11 -28.63 1.39
N GLY A 203 2.28 -27.41 0.91
CA GLY A 203 3.31 -26.51 1.39
C GLY A 203 3.64 -25.34 0.48
N ILE A 204 4.47 -24.48 1.01
CA ILE A 204 5.06 -23.31 0.38
C ILE A 204 6.52 -23.20 0.83
N ASP A 205 7.42 -22.78 -0.08
CA ASP A 205 8.83 -22.58 0.20
C ASP A 205 9.07 -21.32 1.05
N SER A 206 10.23 -21.29 1.73
CA SER A 206 10.71 -20.05 2.34
C SER A 206 11.15 -19.03 1.28
N ASP A 207 11.10 -17.75 1.63
CA ASP A 207 11.62 -16.67 0.77
C ASP A 207 13.13 -16.82 0.51
N ALA A 208 13.88 -17.32 1.50
CA ALA A 208 15.31 -17.59 1.34
C ALA A 208 15.61 -18.68 0.31
N PHE A 209 14.74 -19.70 0.19
CA PHE A 209 14.91 -20.80 -0.78
C PHE A 209 14.36 -20.43 -2.16
N TYR A 210 13.28 -19.66 -2.21
CA TYR A 210 12.62 -19.23 -3.44
C TYR A 210 12.44 -17.71 -3.44
N PRO A 211 13.52 -16.94 -3.66
CA PRO A 211 13.53 -15.50 -3.47
C PRO A 211 12.68 -14.76 -4.51
N TYR A 212 12.14 -13.60 -4.10
CA TYR A 212 11.30 -12.77 -4.94
C TYR A 212 12.08 -12.09 -6.07
N GLN A 213 11.54 -12.14 -7.30
CA GLN A 213 12.20 -11.69 -8.53
C GLN A 213 11.50 -10.51 -9.23
N HIS A 214 10.43 -9.96 -8.68
CA HIS A 214 9.64 -8.85 -9.25
C HIS A 214 9.06 -9.14 -10.65
N LYS A 215 8.95 -10.39 -11.05
CA LYS A 215 8.41 -10.86 -12.34
C LYS A 215 7.89 -12.29 -12.22
N GLU A 216 7.08 -12.69 -13.18
CA GLU A 216 6.65 -14.09 -13.32
C GLU A 216 7.79 -14.99 -13.80
N GLY A 217 7.77 -16.23 -13.33
CA GLY A 217 8.69 -17.27 -13.73
C GLY A 217 8.02 -18.66 -13.84
N LEU A 218 8.80 -19.66 -14.20
CA LEU A 218 8.36 -21.04 -14.13
C LEU A 218 8.32 -21.49 -12.68
N CYS A 219 7.32 -22.30 -12.33
CA CYS A 219 7.19 -22.87 -10.99
C CYS A 219 8.41 -23.73 -10.65
N ARG A 220 9.08 -23.42 -9.54
CA ARG A 220 10.30 -24.10 -9.04
C ARG A 220 10.12 -24.57 -7.60
N TYR A 221 8.88 -24.77 -7.16
CA TYR A 221 8.62 -25.30 -5.81
C TYR A 221 9.41 -26.57 -5.57
N SER A 222 9.97 -26.70 -4.38
CA SER A 222 10.68 -27.91 -3.95
C SER A 222 10.33 -28.27 -2.51
N PRO A 223 10.00 -29.56 -2.23
CA PRO A 223 9.75 -30.00 -0.87
C PRO A 223 10.91 -29.72 0.11
N GLN A 224 12.15 -29.60 -0.38
CA GLN A 224 13.32 -29.23 0.41
C GLN A 224 13.27 -27.78 0.93
N GLY A 225 12.63 -26.87 0.19
CA GLY A 225 12.46 -25.47 0.57
C GLY A 225 11.25 -25.19 1.44
N ARG A 226 10.40 -26.21 1.65
CA ARG A 226 9.12 -26.06 2.35
C ARG A 226 9.29 -25.52 3.76
N ALA A 227 8.66 -24.35 4.03
CA ALA A 227 8.72 -23.65 5.30
C ALA A 227 7.34 -23.39 5.94
N GLY A 228 6.26 -23.62 5.20
CA GLY A 228 4.91 -23.43 5.70
C GLY A 228 3.89 -24.32 5.00
N SER A 229 2.73 -24.48 5.63
CA SER A 229 1.56 -25.18 5.09
C SER A 229 0.30 -24.72 5.81
N CYS A 230 -0.87 -24.88 5.19
CA CYS A 230 -2.16 -24.71 5.86
C CYS A 230 -3.09 -25.85 5.46
N SER A 231 -4.07 -26.15 6.31
CA SER A 231 -5.09 -27.19 6.09
C SER A 231 -6.38 -26.63 5.50
N SER A 232 -6.67 -25.38 5.81
CA SER A 232 -7.87 -24.65 5.34
C SER A 232 -7.66 -23.15 5.49
N PHE A 233 -8.69 -22.37 5.20
CA PHE A 233 -8.75 -20.93 5.48
C PHE A 233 -10.18 -20.52 5.86
N GLN A 234 -10.29 -19.39 6.53
CA GLN A 234 -11.59 -18.83 6.94
C GLN A 234 -11.77 -17.45 6.29
N ILE A 235 -12.96 -17.24 5.69
CA ILE A 235 -13.39 -15.95 5.17
C ILE A 235 -14.31 -15.31 6.21
N LEU A 236 -14.02 -14.06 6.58
CA LEU A 236 -14.81 -13.34 7.56
C LEU A 236 -16.11 -12.80 6.94
N PRO A 237 -17.16 -12.59 7.75
CA PRO A 237 -18.37 -11.89 7.32
C PRO A 237 -18.03 -10.50 6.77
N GLN A 238 -18.62 -10.16 5.62
CA GLN A 238 -18.36 -8.88 4.96
C GLN A 238 -18.85 -7.70 5.78
N VAL A 239 -18.13 -6.57 5.64
CA VAL A 239 -18.47 -5.26 6.25
C VAL A 239 -18.60 -5.34 7.78
N ASN A 240 -17.89 -6.27 8.43
CA ASN A 240 -17.96 -6.46 9.87
C ASN A 240 -16.59 -6.20 10.52
N GLU A 241 -16.34 -4.95 10.87
CA GLU A 241 -15.08 -4.55 11.52
C GLU A 241 -14.94 -5.10 12.95
N SER A 242 -16.04 -5.38 13.65
CA SER A 242 -15.97 -6.00 14.99
C SER A 242 -15.47 -7.45 14.90
N VAL A 243 -15.92 -8.21 13.90
CA VAL A 243 -15.41 -9.56 13.65
C VAL A 243 -13.95 -9.52 13.20
N LEU A 244 -13.58 -8.55 12.35
CA LEU A 244 -12.19 -8.36 11.94
C LEU A 244 -11.31 -8.03 13.16
N LEU A 245 -11.77 -7.16 14.07
CA LEU A 245 -11.08 -6.80 15.32
C LEU A 245 -10.79 -8.04 16.18
N ASN A 246 -11.83 -8.82 16.47
CA ASN A 246 -11.70 -10.03 17.26
C ASN A 246 -10.78 -11.05 16.59
N THR A 247 -10.85 -11.19 15.27
CA THR A 247 -9.97 -12.09 14.52
C THR A 247 -8.52 -11.63 14.60
N VAL A 248 -8.25 -10.35 14.37
CA VAL A 248 -6.88 -9.80 14.51
C VAL A 248 -6.37 -9.98 15.93
N ALA A 249 -7.22 -9.77 16.94
CA ALA A 249 -6.84 -9.88 18.35
C ALA A 249 -6.53 -11.33 18.78
N LEU A 250 -7.37 -12.27 18.40
CA LEU A 250 -7.33 -13.64 18.93
C LEU A 250 -6.57 -14.62 18.03
N ILE A 251 -6.67 -14.42 16.72
CA ILE A 251 -6.06 -15.31 15.72
C ILE A 251 -4.70 -14.78 15.27
N GLY A 252 -4.58 -13.49 14.94
CA GLY A 252 -3.34 -12.90 14.42
C GLY A 252 -3.57 -12.03 13.19
N PRO A 253 -2.50 -11.70 12.44
CA PRO A 253 -2.59 -10.95 11.18
C PRO A 253 -3.57 -11.54 10.17
N VAL A 254 -4.36 -10.66 9.52
CA VAL A 254 -5.43 -11.02 8.59
C VAL A 254 -5.18 -10.38 7.22
N SER A 255 -5.24 -11.20 6.15
CA SER A 255 -5.23 -10.72 4.77
C SER A 255 -6.52 -9.99 4.45
N VAL A 256 -6.44 -8.77 3.91
CA VAL A 256 -7.62 -7.98 3.54
C VAL A 256 -7.48 -7.37 2.15
N GLY A 257 -8.61 -7.08 1.52
CA GLY A 257 -8.70 -6.26 0.33
C GLY A 257 -9.04 -4.82 0.67
N ILE A 258 -8.39 -3.85 0.01
CA ILE A 258 -8.70 -2.43 0.12
C ILE A 258 -8.80 -1.77 -1.25
N ASN A 259 -9.47 -0.63 -1.32
CA ASN A 259 -9.37 0.28 -2.46
C ASN A 259 -8.12 1.16 -2.29
N ALA A 260 -7.07 0.89 -3.04
CA ALA A 260 -5.85 1.67 -3.08
C ALA A 260 -5.72 2.49 -4.38
N LYS A 261 -6.86 2.93 -4.96
CA LYS A 261 -6.88 3.63 -6.26
C LYS A 261 -6.44 5.09 -6.16
N LEU A 262 -6.61 5.72 -5.00
CA LEU A 262 -6.46 7.16 -4.85
C LEU A 262 -5.00 7.58 -4.77
N ALA A 263 -4.71 8.72 -5.40
CA ALA A 263 -3.41 9.36 -5.34
C ALA A 263 -2.97 9.72 -3.91
N SER A 264 -3.92 10.04 -3.02
CA SER A 264 -3.69 10.27 -1.60
C SER A 264 -3.11 9.04 -0.90
N PHE A 265 -3.60 7.83 -1.23
CA PHE A 265 -3.05 6.58 -0.71
C PHE A 265 -1.65 6.30 -1.27
N HIS A 266 -1.43 6.51 -2.58
CA HIS A 266 -0.12 6.32 -3.20
C HIS A 266 0.97 7.18 -2.57
N ARG A 267 0.61 8.35 -2.07
CA ARG A 267 1.50 9.35 -1.46
C ARG A 267 1.34 9.47 0.05
N TYR A 268 0.60 8.56 0.68
CA TYR A 268 0.50 8.52 2.14
C TYR A 268 1.89 8.48 2.79
N ARG A 269 2.10 9.29 3.83
CA ARG A 269 3.35 9.35 4.58
C ARG A 269 3.19 8.98 6.05
N SER A 270 2.25 9.59 6.76
CA SER A 270 2.02 9.34 8.18
C SER A 270 0.66 9.84 8.67
N GLY A 271 0.24 9.40 9.85
CA GLY A 271 -1.04 9.74 10.45
C GLY A 271 -2.13 8.72 10.16
N ILE A 272 -3.37 9.01 10.50
CA ILE A 272 -4.50 8.08 10.29
C ILE A 272 -5.14 8.41 8.94
N TYR A 273 -4.93 7.53 7.95
CA TYR A 273 -5.48 7.68 6.61
C TYR A 273 -7.00 7.58 6.63
N THR A 274 -7.64 8.59 6.08
CA THR A 274 -9.08 8.61 5.77
C THR A 274 -9.30 9.51 4.57
N ASP A 275 -10.03 9.02 3.56
CA ASP A 275 -10.33 9.79 2.36
C ASP A 275 -11.78 9.55 1.95
N PRO A 276 -12.65 10.57 2.02
CA PRO A 276 -14.08 10.43 1.70
C PRO A 276 -14.34 10.02 0.25
N LEU A 277 -13.34 10.13 -0.64
CA LEU A 277 -13.41 9.68 -2.02
C LEU A 277 -13.04 8.21 -2.19
N CYS A 278 -12.59 7.54 -1.13
CA CYS A 278 -12.23 6.13 -1.19
C CYS A 278 -13.48 5.25 -1.18
N ASP A 279 -13.93 4.84 -2.37
CA ASP A 279 -15.11 3.98 -2.53
C ASP A 279 -14.86 2.58 -1.94
N PRO A 280 -15.56 2.17 -0.87
CA PRO A 280 -15.37 0.88 -0.24
C PRO A 280 -15.81 -0.30 -1.11
N ARG A 281 -16.59 -0.08 -2.17
CA ARG A 281 -17.13 -1.14 -3.03
C ARG A 281 -16.12 -1.67 -4.05
N THR A 282 -15.03 -0.94 -4.30
CA THR A 282 -14.07 -1.26 -5.38
C THR A 282 -12.70 -1.58 -4.81
N VAL A 283 -12.55 -2.72 -4.11
CA VAL A 283 -11.25 -3.17 -3.63
C VAL A 283 -10.40 -3.68 -4.79
N ASN A 284 -9.12 -3.30 -4.83
CA ASN A 284 -8.20 -3.61 -5.92
C ASN A 284 -6.76 -3.93 -5.46
N HIS A 285 -6.51 -3.86 -4.15
CA HIS A 285 -5.20 -4.08 -3.56
C HIS A 285 -5.31 -4.96 -2.33
N ALA A 286 -4.40 -5.91 -2.16
CA ALA A 286 -4.35 -6.77 -1.00
C ALA A 286 -3.25 -6.33 -0.04
N VAL A 287 -3.58 -6.26 1.24
CA VAL A 287 -2.69 -5.86 2.33
C VAL A 287 -2.88 -6.77 3.54
N LEU A 288 -2.13 -6.55 4.61
CA LEU A 288 -2.20 -7.35 5.82
C LEU A 288 -2.52 -6.47 7.03
N VAL A 289 -3.65 -6.70 7.70
CA VAL A 289 -3.95 -6.08 8.98
C VAL A 289 -3.10 -6.78 10.04
N VAL A 290 -2.23 -6.01 10.70
CA VAL A 290 -1.28 -6.54 11.69
C VAL A 290 -1.51 -6.00 13.11
N GLY A 291 -2.53 -5.18 13.27
CA GLY A 291 -2.87 -4.61 14.57
C GLY A 291 -3.92 -3.51 14.47
N TYR A 292 -4.14 -2.87 15.58
CA TYR A 292 -5.09 -1.76 15.72
C TYR A 292 -4.77 -0.94 16.98
N GLY A 293 -5.34 0.24 17.05
CA GLY A 293 -5.22 1.11 18.23
C GLY A 293 -6.07 2.35 18.11
N THR A 294 -5.79 3.32 18.99
CA THR A 294 -6.44 4.63 19.02
C THR A 294 -5.37 5.70 19.24
N GLU A 295 -5.40 6.78 18.47
CA GLU A 295 -4.53 7.95 18.63
C GLU A 295 -5.35 9.22 18.49
N GLY A 296 -5.21 10.16 19.42
CA GLY A 296 -5.97 11.41 19.41
C GLY A 296 -7.50 11.22 19.41
N GLY A 297 -8.00 10.13 19.98
CA GLY A 297 -9.42 9.78 19.97
C GLY A 297 -9.93 9.17 18.66
N GLN A 298 -9.05 8.92 17.70
CA GLN A 298 -9.39 8.28 16.43
C GLN A 298 -8.86 6.84 16.40
N ASP A 299 -9.78 5.90 16.18
CA ASP A 299 -9.45 4.49 16.03
C ASP A 299 -8.83 4.18 14.68
N TYR A 300 -7.86 3.26 14.66
CA TYR A 300 -7.19 2.87 13.42
C TYR A 300 -6.89 1.37 13.34
N TRP A 301 -6.73 0.89 12.12
CA TRP A 301 -6.09 -0.37 11.77
C TRP A 301 -4.62 -0.13 11.46
N LEU A 302 -3.71 -0.95 12.00
CA LEU A 302 -2.31 -0.99 11.57
C LEU A 302 -2.19 -2.01 10.42
N VAL A 303 -1.80 -1.52 9.25
CA VAL A 303 -1.82 -2.28 8.00
C VAL A 303 -0.43 -2.33 7.39
N LYS A 304 0.09 -3.53 7.14
CA LYS A 304 1.34 -3.78 6.41
C LYS A 304 1.07 -3.78 4.92
N ASN A 305 1.78 -2.93 4.16
CA ASN A 305 1.76 -2.91 2.70
C ASN A 305 2.98 -3.64 2.11
N SER A 306 2.98 -3.84 0.79
CA SER A 306 4.05 -4.49 0.02
C SER A 306 4.72 -3.57 -0.98
N TRP A 307 4.78 -2.26 -0.68
CA TRP A 307 5.42 -1.24 -1.54
C TRP A 307 6.77 -0.76 -1.01
N GLY A 308 7.40 -1.55 -0.13
CA GLY A 308 8.70 -1.25 0.46
C GLY A 308 8.64 -0.22 1.60
N ILE A 309 9.76 -0.09 2.31
CA ILE A 309 9.88 0.77 3.50
C ILE A 309 9.87 2.28 3.18
N ALA A 310 10.06 2.65 1.92
CA ALA A 310 10.05 4.04 1.47
C ALA A 310 8.64 4.61 1.30
N TRP A 311 7.61 3.78 1.38
CA TRP A 311 6.22 4.18 1.35
C TRP A 311 5.64 4.20 2.77
N GLY A 312 4.82 5.21 3.07
CA GLY A 312 4.09 5.32 4.32
C GLY A 312 4.97 5.38 5.57
N GLU A 313 4.48 4.84 6.65
CA GLU A 313 5.18 4.70 7.94
C GLU A 313 6.08 3.46 7.90
N LYS A 314 7.23 3.56 7.20
CA LYS A 314 8.18 2.45 6.99
C LYS A 314 7.53 1.20 6.37
N GLY A 315 6.61 1.41 5.41
CA GLY A 315 5.87 0.36 4.71
C GLY A 315 4.53 0.00 5.33
N TYR A 316 4.13 0.68 6.39
CA TYR A 316 2.83 0.54 7.04
C TYR A 316 1.94 1.74 6.78
N VAL A 317 0.64 1.54 6.97
CA VAL A 317 -0.37 2.61 7.00
C VAL A 317 -1.30 2.40 8.19
N ARG A 318 -1.66 3.49 8.86
CA ARG A 318 -2.75 3.48 9.82
C ARG A 318 -4.01 3.95 9.13
N MET A 319 -4.99 3.08 8.95
CA MET A 319 -6.26 3.37 8.28
C MET A 319 -7.37 3.55 9.30
N ALA A 320 -8.23 4.53 9.10
CA ALA A 320 -9.35 4.79 10.03
C ALA A 320 -10.22 3.54 10.20
N ARG A 321 -10.57 3.22 11.46
CA ARG A 321 -11.42 2.08 11.85
C ARG A 321 -12.82 2.53 12.18
N ASN A 322 -13.79 1.60 12.19
CA ASN A 322 -15.21 1.78 12.49
C ASN A 322 -16.00 2.55 11.41
N ARG A 323 -15.48 2.61 10.16
CA ARG A 323 -16.16 3.20 9.01
C ARG A 323 -15.96 2.44 7.71
N ASN A 324 -15.37 1.24 7.81
CA ASN A 324 -15.01 0.40 6.66
C ASN A 324 -14.19 1.17 5.60
N GLU A 325 -13.17 1.92 6.09
CA GLU A 325 -12.32 2.78 5.27
C GLU A 325 -11.75 2.00 4.08
N CYS A 326 -11.98 2.51 2.87
CA CYS A 326 -11.57 1.88 1.60
C CYS A 326 -12.03 0.40 1.45
N GLY A 327 -13.05 -0.04 2.16
CA GLY A 327 -13.58 -1.39 2.08
C GLY A 327 -12.76 -2.45 2.83
N ILE A 328 -11.96 -2.07 3.82
CA ILE A 328 -11.02 -2.95 4.53
C ILE A 328 -11.68 -4.20 5.15
N ALA A 329 -12.97 -4.13 5.49
CA ALA A 329 -13.73 -5.26 6.02
C ALA A 329 -14.60 -5.97 4.96
N ASN A 330 -14.52 -5.58 3.68
CA ASN A 330 -15.31 -6.22 2.63
C ASN A 330 -14.79 -7.61 2.29
N PHE A 331 -13.49 -7.79 2.39
CA PHE A 331 -12.84 -9.05 2.10
C PHE A 331 -11.68 -9.27 3.06
N ALA A 332 -11.90 -10.13 4.04
CA ALA A 332 -10.90 -10.48 5.05
C ALA A 332 -10.82 -12.00 5.20
N ILE A 333 -9.59 -12.53 5.29
CA ILE A 333 -9.32 -13.97 5.28
C ILE A 333 -8.05 -14.31 6.07
N PHE A 334 -8.05 -15.45 6.74
CA PHE A 334 -6.86 -16.00 7.39
C PHE A 334 -6.73 -17.51 7.15
N PRO A 335 -5.49 -18.06 7.05
CA PRO A 335 -5.24 -19.48 6.92
C PRO A 335 -5.31 -20.20 8.28
N VAL A 336 -5.65 -21.49 8.24
CA VAL A 336 -5.64 -22.41 9.39
C VAL A 336 -4.52 -23.43 9.20
N VAL A 337 -3.59 -23.55 10.16
CA VAL A 337 -2.38 -24.38 10.09
C VAL A 337 -2.44 -25.62 11.00
#